data_c540fe6627c59f5303c872114b135b89
#
_entry.id   c540fe6627c59f5303c872114b135b89
#
_cell.length_a   1.000
_cell.length_b   1.000
_cell.length_c   1.000
_cell.angle_alpha   90.00
_cell.angle_beta   90.00
_cell.angle_gamma   90.00
#
_symmetry.space_group_name_H-M   'P 1'
#
loop_
_entity.id
_entity.type
_entity.pdbx_description
1 polymer ?
#
loop_
_entity_poly.entity_id
_entity_poly.type
_entity_poly.pdbx_seq_one_letter_code
_entity_poly.pdbx_strand_id
1 'polypeptide(L)'
;LITAAPHSDVLIVGAGSAGSVVAERLSVDPRRTVTVLEAGPALDDAGLLAQTANGLQLPIGVGSPLVRRYQTSLTDAPMRRHPIVRGATVGGSGAINGGYFCRALPRDFDRLALPGWAWSDVLGSFRAIETDLDFGGPAHGDGGPIRVRRTREMTGTTERFITAARRAGFSWIDDLNDVGPEPISGMGAVPLNIVDGVRTGSGAGFLLPALARPNLALHARTRALRLRFAGTAAVGVDAIGPHGPVSITADRIVLCAGAIQTAQLLMLSGIGAEEGLRAVGVPVVAPLPVGTSFSDHPEWVLSTDWAVAPGRPVLEAVLSTADDLEIRPYTGGFVAMTGDGTAGHADWPHIGVALMQPRARGRITLASADPDVAPRIEHRYDSEPSDVSALRAGTELARELVGGTTDVGAPVWSTSQHLCGTAPMGPDTDPRAVVDPRCRVHGIDNLWVIDGSILPSITSRGPHATIVMLGHRAAEFVD
;
A
#
# COMPACT_ATOMS: atom_id res chain seq x y z
N LEU A 1 -2.37 41.32 12.40
CA LEU A 1 -1.21 40.87 11.62
C LEU A 1 -1.60 39.61 10.89
N ILE A 2 -1.82 39.70 9.57
CA ILE A 2 -1.97 38.54 8.72
C ILE A 2 -0.56 37.95 8.64
N THR A 3 -0.27 36.90 9.43
CA THR A 3 0.95 36.12 9.23
C THR A 3 0.87 35.52 7.83
N ALA A 4 1.88 35.74 7.01
CA ALA A 4 1.98 35.08 5.70
C ALA A 4 1.79 33.56 5.88
N ALA A 5 1.08 32.94 4.95
CA ALA A 5 0.93 31.48 4.97
C ALA A 5 2.32 30.84 5.01
N PRO A 6 2.53 29.76 5.81
CA PRO A 6 3.81 29.06 5.80
C PRO A 6 4.16 28.64 4.35
N HIS A 7 5.41 28.90 3.95
CA HIS A 7 5.89 28.57 2.61
C HIS A 7 7.07 27.62 2.69
N SER A 8 7.17 26.70 1.73
CA SER A 8 8.33 25.80 1.58
C SER A 8 8.63 25.55 0.11
N ASP A 9 9.86 25.13 -0.21
CA ASP A 9 10.23 24.77 -1.58
C ASP A 9 9.45 23.53 -2.03
N VAL A 10 9.22 22.57 -1.11
CA VAL A 10 8.44 21.36 -1.38
C VAL A 10 7.45 21.08 -0.25
N LEU A 11 6.20 20.85 -0.63
CA LEU A 11 5.14 20.38 0.25
C LEU A 11 4.76 18.94 -0.11
N ILE A 12 4.89 18.02 0.84
CA ILE A 12 4.52 16.62 0.69
C ILE A 12 3.22 16.38 1.46
N VAL A 13 2.22 15.84 0.79
CA VAL A 13 0.91 15.50 1.39
C VAL A 13 0.86 14.00 1.66
N GLY A 14 1.00 13.62 2.92
CA GLY A 14 1.02 12.25 3.43
C GLY A 14 2.43 11.76 3.78
N ALA A 15 2.62 11.40 5.05
CA ALA A 15 3.84 10.78 5.58
C ALA A 15 3.80 9.25 5.52
N GLY A 16 3.11 8.67 4.52
CA GLY A 16 2.95 7.23 4.33
C GLY A 16 4.20 6.53 3.81
N SER A 17 4.02 5.33 3.24
CA SER A 17 5.11 4.47 2.77
C SER A 17 6.04 5.16 1.76
N ALA A 18 5.48 5.87 0.77
CA ALA A 18 6.28 6.63 -0.19
C ALA A 18 6.68 8.00 0.35
N GLY A 19 5.74 8.76 0.96
CA GLY A 19 5.99 10.13 1.39
C GLY A 19 7.10 10.27 2.42
N SER A 20 7.27 9.28 3.31
CA SER A 20 8.39 9.22 4.25
C SER A 20 9.75 9.16 3.55
N VAL A 21 9.82 8.40 2.46
CA VAL A 21 11.05 8.26 1.65
C VAL A 21 11.30 9.53 0.83
N VAL A 22 10.26 10.05 0.18
CA VAL A 22 10.35 11.31 -0.60
C VAL A 22 10.83 12.46 0.30
N ALA A 23 10.30 12.57 1.51
CA ALA A 23 10.69 13.61 2.47
C ALA A 23 12.16 13.48 2.89
N GLU A 24 12.61 12.27 3.18
CA GLU A 24 14.02 12.01 3.50
C GLU A 24 14.92 12.38 2.34
N ARG A 25 14.61 11.92 1.12
CA ARG A 25 15.41 12.14 -0.09
C ARG A 25 15.50 13.63 -0.46
N LEU A 26 14.37 14.34 -0.44
CA LEU A 26 14.34 15.75 -0.86
C LEU A 26 14.96 16.68 0.18
N SER A 27 14.97 16.33 1.45
CA SER A 27 15.58 17.12 2.52
C SER A 27 17.09 16.90 2.68
N VAL A 28 17.73 16.05 1.86
CA VAL A 28 19.21 15.89 1.85
C VAL A 28 19.92 17.19 1.44
N ASP A 29 19.37 17.95 0.50
CA ASP A 29 19.88 19.30 0.21
C ASP A 29 19.42 20.27 1.32
N PRO A 30 20.35 20.81 2.14
CA PRO A 30 20.00 21.67 3.28
C PRO A 30 19.42 23.02 2.86
N ARG A 31 19.53 23.40 1.59
CA ARG A 31 18.97 24.63 1.03
C ARG A 31 17.50 24.48 0.65
N ARG A 32 17.01 23.23 0.51
CA ARG A 32 15.64 22.93 0.14
C ARG A 32 14.81 22.76 1.41
N THR A 33 13.86 23.62 1.63
CA THR A 33 12.88 23.49 2.72
C THR A 33 11.79 22.49 2.32
N VAL A 34 11.53 21.49 3.17
CA VAL A 34 10.55 20.45 2.93
C VAL A 34 9.53 20.44 4.08
N THR A 35 8.27 20.55 3.74
CA THR A 35 7.16 20.42 4.69
C THR A 35 6.35 19.17 4.37
N VAL A 36 6.05 18.37 5.38
CA VAL A 36 5.23 17.17 5.27
C VAL A 36 3.94 17.34 6.06
N LEU A 37 2.79 17.09 5.44
CA LEU A 37 1.49 17.00 6.12
C LEU A 37 1.12 15.55 6.36
N GLU A 38 0.75 15.22 7.59
CA GLU A 38 0.20 13.91 7.95
C GLU A 38 -1.11 14.07 8.72
N ALA A 39 -2.14 13.36 8.26
CA ALA A 39 -3.47 13.45 8.89
C ALA A 39 -3.53 12.78 10.28
N GLY A 40 -2.72 11.77 10.48
CA GLY A 40 -2.62 11.03 11.73
C GLY A 40 -1.55 11.56 12.69
N PRO A 41 -1.30 10.84 13.80
CA PRO A 41 -0.30 11.22 14.79
C PRO A 41 1.14 11.11 14.27
N ALA A 42 2.04 11.89 14.88
CA ALA A 42 3.47 11.94 14.54
C ALA A 42 4.29 10.75 15.07
N LEU A 43 3.72 9.87 15.90
CA LEU A 43 4.43 8.85 16.68
C LEU A 43 5.39 9.43 17.72
N ASP A 44 5.08 10.62 18.22
CA ASP A 44 5.74 11.28 19.36
C ASP A 44 5.32 10.70 20.71
N ASP A 45 4.23 9.91 20.74
CA ASP A 45 3.78 9.11 21.88
C ASP A 45 4.47 7.73 21.86
N ALA A 46 5.13 7.38 22.97
CA ALA A 46 5.85 6.11 23.10
C ALA A 46 4.95 4.86 22.91
N GLY A 47 3.68 4.95 23.32
CA GLY A 47 2.71 3.86 23.17
C GLY A 47 2.33 3.65 21.70
N LEU A 48 2.11 4.72 20.93
CA LEU A 48 1.82 4.64 19.49
C LEU A 48 3.04 4.14 18.71
N LEU A 49 4.23 4.61 19.08
CA LEU A 49 5.47 4.13 18.48
C LEU A 49 5.66 2.62 18.73
N ALA A 50 5.44 2.16 19.95
CA ALA A 50 5.53 0.75 20.30
C ALA A 50 4.51 -0.11 19.53
N GLN A 51 3.28 0.39 19.34
CA GLN A 51 2.26 -0.33 18.56
C GLN A 51 2.68 -0.47 17.07
N THR A 52 3.22 0.58 16.46
CA THR A 52 3.70 0.50 15.06
C THR A 52 4.95 -0.34 14.93
N ALA A 53 5.82 -0.37 15.92
CA ALA A 53 7.03 -1.18 15.95
C ALA A 53 6.74 -2.68 16.21
N ASN A 54 5.62 -3.03 16.84
CA ASN A 54 5.27 -4.43 17.09
C ASN A 54 4.94 -5.16 15.79
N GLY A 55 5.88 -5.97 15.29
CA GLY A 55 5.73 -6.76 14.06
C GLY A 55 4.87 -8.01 14.20
N LEU A 56 4.51 -8.39 15.42
CA LEU A 56 3.76 -9.62 15.72
C LEU A 56 2.25 -9.35 15.85
N GLN A 57 1.84 -8.09 15.73
CA GLN A 57 0.45 -7.67 15.78
C GLN A 57 0.14 -6.61 14.73
N LEU A 58 -1.12 -6.53 14.34
CA LEU A 58 -1.66 -5.48 13.46
C LEU A 58 -2.35 -4.43 14.34
N PRO A 59 -1.83 -3.20 14.44
CA PRO A 59 -2.45 -2.16 15.27
C PRO A 59 -3.68 -1.54 14.58
N ILE A 60 -4.58 -2.38 14.09
CA ILE A 60 -5.77 -2.02 13.30
C ILE A 60 -7.08 -2.30 14.03
N GLY A 61 -7.03 -2.60 15.33
CA GLY A 61 -8.19 -2.88 16.17
C GLY A 61 -9.24 -1.77 16.18
N VAL A 62 -10.43 -2.08 16.65
CA VAL A 62 -11.52 -1.09 16.79
C VAL A 62 -11.05 0.04 17.72
N GLY A 63 -11.18 1.29 17.25
CA GLY A 63 -10.73 2.47 18.01
C GLY A 63 -9.24 2.80 17.89
N SER A 64 -8.43 2.06 17.10
CA SER A 64 -7.04 2.44 16.85
C SER A 64 -6.96 3.83 16.22
N PRO A 65 -6.20 4.78 16.81
CA PRO A 65 -6.00 6.11 16.25
C PRO A 65 -5.03 6.13 15.05
N LEU A 66 -4.41 4.98 14.77
CA LEU A 66 -3.41 4.82 13.71
C LEU A 66 -4.04 4.52 12.35
N VAL A 67 -5.37 4.40 12.29
CA VAL A 67 -6.06 3.94 11.09
C VAL A 67 -7.24 4.81 10.69
N ARG A 68 -7.47 4.87 9.38
CA ARG A 68 -8.72 5.33 8.78
C ARG A 68 -9.46 4.14 8.16
N ARG A 69 -10.76 4.06 8.43
CA ARG A 69 -11.63 2.99 7.94
C ARG A 69 -12.54 3.50 6.83
N TYR A 70 -12.74 2.69 5.82
CA TYR A 70 -13.66 2.95 4.72
C TYR A 70 -14.60 1.78 4.55
N GLN A 71 -15.86 2.07 4.24
CA GLN A 71 -16.78 1.06 3.73
C GLN A 71 -16.62 0.95 2.23
N THR A 72 -16.51 -0.28 1.73
CA THR A 72 -16.41 -0.56 0.30
C THR A 72 -17.37 -1.67 -0.09
N SER A 73 -17.69 -1.80 -1.39
CA SER A 73 -18.29 -2.99 -1.95
C SER A 73 -17.24 -3.83 -2.65
N LEU A 74 -17.15 -5.12 -2.31
CA LEU A 74 -16.24 -6.06 -2.96
C LEU A 74 -16.83 -6.62 -4.26
N THR A 75 -18.13 -6.89 -4.27
CA THR A 75 -18.86 -7.50 -5.39
C THR A 75 -20.13 -6.73 -5.71
N ASP A 76 -20.62 -6.86 -6.95
CA ASP A 76 -21.85 -6.23 -7.43
C ASP A 76 -23.08 -7.12 -7.26
N ALA A 77 -22.96 -8.42 -7.52
CA ALA A 77 -24.09 -9.34 -7.55
C ALA A 77 -23.83 -10.68 -6.81
N PRO A 78 -24.25 -10.84 -5.56
CA PRO A 78 -24.86 -9.85 -4.68
C PRO A 78 -23.82 -8.85 -4.17
N MET A 79 -24.25 -7.63 -3.87
CA MET A 79 -23.37 -6.63 -3.27
C MET A 79 -22.91 -7.09 -1.90
N ARG A 80 -21.58 -7.17 -1.72
CA ARG A 80 -20.94 -7.49 -0.44
C ARG A 80 -20.15 -6.30 0.06
N ARG A 81 -20.58 -5.74 1.18
CA ARG A 81 -19.87 -4.65 1.84
C ARG A 81 -18.77 -5.21 2.73
N HIS A 82 -17.63 -4.52 2.74
CA HIS A 82 -16.48 -4.91 3.56
C HIS A 82 -15.76 -3.64 4.04
N PRO A 83 -15.38 -3.57 5.33
CA PRO A 83 -14.53 -2.49 5.79
C PRO A 83 -13.09 -2.69 5.32
N ILE A 84 -12.48 -1.64 4.79
CA ILE A 84 -11.04 -1.62 4.52
C ILE A 84 -10.35 -0.61 5.42
N VAL A 85 -9.08 -0.89 5.73
CA VAL A 85 -8.28 -0.12 6.68
C VAL A 85 -7.06 0.46 5.98
N ARG A 86 -6.77 1.73 6.25
CA ARG A 86 -5.54 2.39 5.78
C ARG A 86 -4.84 3.05 6.95
N GLY A 87 -3.53 3.02 6.95
CA GLY A 87 -2.75 3.72 7.95
C GLY A 87 -2.97 5.23 7.85
N ALA A 88 -3.21 5.84 9.02
CA ALA A 88 -3.31 7.29 9.20
C ALA A 88 -2.31 7.67 10.30
N THR A 89 -1.04 7.60 9.98
CA THR A 89 0.10 7.89 10.85
C THR A 89 1.38 7.96 10.02
N VAL A 90 2.47 8.39 10.63
CA VAL A 90 3.82 8.33 10.01
C VAL A 90 4.15 6.88 9.62
N GLY A 91 4.58 6.67 8.37
CA GLY A 91 4.75 5.35 7.76
C GLY A 91 3.48 4.80 7.08
N GLY A 92 2.31 5.42 7.32
CA GLY A 92 1.04 5.06 6.67
C GLY A 92 0.67 3.59 6.84
N SER A 93 0.14 2.96 5.80
CA SER A 93 -0.22 1.53 5.83
C SER A 93 0.99 0.61 6.05
N GLY A 94 2.22 1.05 5.72
CA GLY A 94 3.45 0.31 6.03
C GLY A 94 3.77 0.21 7.53
N ALA A 95 3.23 1.12 8.36
CA ALA A 95 3.40 1.09 9.81
C ALA A 95 2.42 0.14 10.52
N ILE A 96 1.39 -0.35 9.82
CA ILE A 96 0.31 -1.15 10.39
C ILE A 96 0.10 -2.51 9.72
N ASN A 97 0.86 -2.83 8.66
CA ASN A 97 0.71 -4.05 7.87
C ASN A 97 1.39 -5.27 8.53
N GLY A 98 1.24 -6.45 7.91
CA GLY A 98 1.84 -7.71 8.36
C GLY A 98 3.35 -7.85 8.11
N GLY A 99 4.03 -6.81 7.66
CA GLY A 99 5.48 -6.83 7.43
C GLY A 99 5.92 -7.51 6.13
N TYR A 100 5.00 -7.91 5.27
CA TYR A 100 5.30 -8.49 3.96
C TYR A 100 6.10 -7.49 3.10
N PHE A 101 7.35 -7.85 2.77
CA PHE A 101 8.28 -6.99 2.03
C PHE A 101 8.85 -7.66 0.78
N CYS A 102 8.00 -8.47 0.12
CA CYS A 102 8.32 -9.00 -1.21
C CYS A 102 8.31 -7.86 -2.24
N ARG A 103 9.31 -7.87 -3.10
CA ARG A 103 9.37 -6.98 -4.26
C ARG A 103 8.39 -7.45 -5.33
N ALA A 104 7.89 -6.52 -6.15
CA ALA A 104 7.25 -6.86 -7.42
C ALA A 104 8.22 -7.64 -8.32
N LEU A 105 7.67 -8.38 -9.26
CA LEU A 105 8.46 -9.18 -10.19
C LEU A 105 9.05 -8.30 -11.31
N PRO A 106 10.18 -8.69 -11.92
CA PRO A 106 10.73 -7.99 -13.07
C PRO A 106 9.69 -7.72 -14.17
N ARG A 107 8.85 -8.72 -14.46
CA ARG A 107 7.78 -8.62 -15.47
C ARG A 107 6.75 -7.53 -15.16
N ASP A 108 6.55 -7.15 -13.91
CA ASP A 108 5.59 -6.10 -13.53
C ASP A 108 6.06 -4.72 -14.02
N PHE A 109 7.37 -4.49 -14.02
CA PHE A 109 7.98 -3.25 -14.51
C PHE A 109 8.19 -3.27 -16.02
N ASP A 110 8.67 -4.37 -16.57
CA ASP A 110 8.94 -4.48 -18.00
C ASP A 110 7.65 -4.35 -18.82
N ARG A 111 6.51 -4.83 -18.30
CA ARG A 111 5.18 -4.65 -18.89
C ARG A 111 4.67 -3.21 -18.89
N LEU A 112 5.17 -2.34 -18.03
CA LEU A 112 4.79 -0.92 -18.03
C LEU A 112 5.21 -0.25 -19.33
N ALA A 113 6.34 -0.68 -19.90
CA ALA A 113 6.94 -0.11 -21.12
C ALA A 113 7.10 1.43 -21.04
N LEU A 114 7.39 1.95 -19.84
CA LEU A 114 7.53 3.37 -19.55
C LEU A 114 9.01 3.73 -19.32
N PRO A 115 9.49 4.84 -19.89
CA PRO A 115 10.87 5.28 -19.71
C PRO A 115 11.25 5.45 -18.24
N GLY A 116 12.37 4.85 -17.80
CA GLY A 116 12.88 4.93 -16.43
C GLY A 116 12.20 3.99 -15.44
N TRP A 117 11.36 3.06 -15.92
CA TRP A 117 10.62 2.12 -15.06
C TRP A 117 10.82 0.65 -15.44
N ALA A 118 11.79 0.30 -16.28
CA ALA A 118 12.17 -1.09 -16.49
C ALA A 118 12.79 -1.69 -15.20
N TRP A 119 12.80 -3.01 -15.08
CA TRP A 119 13.40 -3.66 -13.91
C TRP A 119 14.83 -3.19 -13.64
N SER A 120 15.64 -3.05 -14.69
CA SER A 120 17.01 -2.51 -14.58
C SER A 120 17.09 -1.10 -14.01
N ASP A 121 16.06 -0.28 -14.22
CA ASP A 121 16.01 1.10 -13.74
C ASP A 121 15.63 1.18 -12.25
N VAL A 122 14.83 0.21 -11.76
CA VAL A 122 14.27 0.24 -10.41
C VAL A 122 15.01 -0.66 -9.40
N LEU A 123 15.78 -1.65 -9.86
CA LEU A 123 16.49 -2.58 -8.97
C LEU A 123 17.46 -1.85 -8.03
N GLY A 124 18.16 -0.83 -8.52
CA GLY A 124 19.04 0.02 -7.70
C GLY A 124 18.30 0.67 -6.54
N SER A 125 17.07 1.12 -6.78
CA SER A 125 16.21 1.72 -5.73
C SER A 125 15.67 0.68 -4.75
N PHE A 126 15.34 -0.54 -5.20
CA PHE A 126 15.00 -1.63 -4.27
C PHE A 126 16.15 -1.97 -3.32
N ARG A 127 17.37 -2.03 -3.85
CA ARG A 127 18.58 -2.28 -3.04
C ARG A 127 18.87 -1.14 -2.06
N ALA A 128 18.68 0.10 -2.48
CA ALA A 128 18.95 1.27 -1.66
C ALA A 128 18.02 1.42 -0.46
N ILE A 129 16.81 0.87 -0.50
CA ILE A 129 15.85 0.97 0.59
C ILE A 129 16.00 -0.10 1.66
N GLU A 130 16.72 -1.19 1.39
CA GLU A 130 16.78 -2.34 2.30
C GLU A 130 18.20 -2.71 2.75
N THR A 131 18.26 -3.38 3.89
CA THR A 131 19.37 -4.24 4.31
C THR A 131 18.82 -5.64 4.46
N ASP A 132 19.09 -6.53 3.49
CA ASP A 132 18.71 -7.94 3.59
C ASP A 132 19.70 -8.67 4.50
N LEU A 133 19.20 -9.35 5.55
CA LEU A 133 20.00 -10.00 6.57
C LEU A 133 20.24 -11.50 6.29
N ASP A 134 19.59 -12.02 5.28
CA ASP A 134 19.67 -13.44 4.92
C ASP A 134 20.37 -13.66 3.59
N PHE A 135 20.26 -12.72 2.65
CA PHE A 135 20.84 -12.81 1.32
C PHE A 135 21.69 -11.57 1.00
N GLY A 136 22.65 -11.76 0.11
CA GLY A 136 23.55 -10.72 -0.38
C GLY A 136 23.70 -10.78 -1.90
N GLY A 137 24.70 -10.08 -2.41
CA GLY A 137 25.03 -10.08 -3.84
C GLY A 137 24.29 -9.02 -4.64
N PRO A 138 24.24 -9.14 -5.98
CA PRO A 138 23.77 -8.07 -6.85
C PRO A 138 22.26 -7.79 -6.76
N ALA A 139 21.49 -8.76 -6.27
CA ALA A 139 20.04 -8.62 -6.12
C ALA A 139 19.63 -7.86 -4.86
N HIS A 140 20.46 -7.87 -3.79
CA HIS A 140 20.09 -7.38 -2.45
C HIS A 140 20.84 -6.12 -2.04
N GLY A 141 20.20 -5.36 -1.13
CA GLY A 141 20.81 -4.22 -0.44
C GLY A 141 21.45 -4.63 0.89
N ASP A 142 22.50 -3.92 1.28
CA ASP A 142 23.27 -4.12 2.50
C ASP A 142 23.39 -2.85 3.38
N GLY A 143 22.84 -1.72 2.92
CA GLY A 143 22.97 -0.42 3.59
C GLY A 143 21.70 0.41 3.68
N GLY A 144 20.57 -0.11 3.22
CA GLY A 144 19.30 0.60 3.31
C GLY A 144 18.67 0.52 4.71
N PRO A 145 17.80 1.48 5.07
CA PRO A 145 17.29 1.59 6.44
C PRO A 145 16.24 0.53 6.81
N ILE A 146 15.61 -0.15 5.84
CA ILE A 146 14.63 -1.20 6.12
C ILE A 146 15.35 -2.54 6.20
N ARG A 147 15.41 -3.10 7.41
CA ARG A 147 15.99 -4.42 7.64
C ARG A 147 15.00 -5.49 7.23
N VAL A 148 15.46 -6.43 6.38
CA VAL A 148 14.63 -7.53 5.85
C VAL A 148 15.17 -8.87 6.36
N ARG A 149 14.29 -9.73 6.86
CA ARG A 149 14.62 -11.07 7.35
C ARG A 149 13.47 -12.04 7.03
N ARG A 150 13.82 -13.31 6.85
CA ARG A 150 12.85 -14.41 6.70
C ARG A 150 12.77 -15.21 7.99
N THR A 151 11.61 -15.77 8.29
CA THR A 151 11.47 -16.72 9.40
C THR A 151 12.24 -17.99 9.05
N ARG A 152 13.16 -18.39 9.93
CA ARG A 152 13.99 -19.59 9.74
C ARG A 152 13.34 -20.85 10.31
N GLU A 153 12.79 -20.76 11.51
CA GLU A 153 12.11 -21.86 12.20
C GLU A 153 10.62 -21.66 12.11
N MET A 154 9.99 -22.31 11.16
CA MET A 154 8.55 -22.26 10.95
C MET A 154 7.88 -23.39 11.74
N THR A 155 6.82 -23.04 12.46
CA THR A 155 6.09 -23.96 13.33
C THR A 155 4.58 -23.82 13.14
N GLY A 156 3.80 -24.73 13.71
CA GLY A 156 2.35 -24.64 13.73
C GLY A 156 1.73 -24.66 12.33
N THR A 157 0.89 -23.69 12.04
CA THR A 157 0.16 -23.58 10.76
C THR A 157 1.10 -23.56 9.56
N THR A 158 2.17 -22.77 9.63
CA THR A 158 3.12 -22.62 8.52
C THR A 158 3.87 -23.90 8.20
N GLU A 159 4.41 -24.59 9.21
CA GLU A 159 5.12 -25.87 9.04
C GLU A 159 4.20 -26.94 8.44
N ARG A 160 2.97 -27.02 8.96
CA ARG A 160 1.95 -27.94 8.45
C ARG A 160 1.62 -27.70 6.98
N PHE A 161 1.44 -26.43 6.62
CA PHE A 161 1.19 -26.02 5.24
C PHE A 161 2.36 -26.35 4.31
N ILE A 162 3.61 -26.05 4.71
CA ILE A 162 4.81 -26.37 3.92
C ILE A 162 4.91 -27.86 3.68
N THR A 163 4.65 -28.69 4.71
CA THR A 163 4.68 -30.14 4.60
C THR A 163 3.65 -30.63 3.60
N ALA A 164 2.44 -30.10 3.64
CA ALA A 164 1.38 -30.48 2.72
C ALA A 164 1.70 -30.07 1.26
N ALA A 165 2.19 -28.86 1.05
CA ALA A 165 2.53 -28.35 -0.27
C ALA A 165 3.72 -29.11 -0.88
N ARG A 166 4.72 -29.52 -0.09
CA ARG A 166 5.80 -30.42 -0.56
C ARG A 166 5.28 -31.79 -0.99
N ARG A 167 4.33 -32.36 -0.25
CA ARG A 167 3.67 -33.61 -0.65
C ARG A 167 2.88 -33.50 -1.94
N ALA A 168 2.31 -32.32 -2.20
CA ALA A 168 1.64 -31.99 -3.44
C ALA A 168 2.58 -31.67 -4.60
N GLY A 169 3.90 -31.75 -4.40
CA GLY A 169 4.91 -31.57 -5.45
C GLY A 169 5.42 -30.15 -5.65
N PHE A 170 5.05 -29.20 -4.80
CA PHE A 170 5.57 -27.82 -4.90
C PHE A 170 7.00 -27.74 -4.36
N SER A 171 7.89 -27.14 -5.14
CA SER A 171 9.28 -26.90 -4.77
C SER A 171 9.42 -25.74 -3.79
N TRP A 172 10.49 -25.76 -3.02
CA TRP A 172 10.91 -24.63 -2.21
C TRP A 172 11.70 -23.63 -3.06
N ILE A 173 11.39 -22.36 -2.90
CA ILE A 173 12.09 -21.22 -3.50
C ILE A 173 12.87 -20.56 -2.36
N ASP A 174 14.19 -20.56 -2.47
CA ASP A 174 15.07 -20.07 -1.40
C ASP A 174 14.88 -18.56 -1.17
N ASP A 175 14.75 -17.80 -2.24
CA ASP A 175 14.56 -16.36 -2.17
C ASP A 175 13.44 -15.86 -3.09
N LEU A 176 12.39 -15.31 -2.49
CA LEU A 176 11.26 -14.72 -3.22
C LEU A 176 11.58 -13.33 -3.81
N ASN A 177 12.68 -12.68 -3.39
CA ASN A 177 13.10 -11.36 -3.91
C ASN A 177 14.17 -11.45 -5.01
N ASP A 178 14.72 -12.65 -5.28
CA ASP A 178 15.65 -12.90 -6.41
C ASP A 178 15.09 -14.00 -7.30
N VAL A 179 14.02 -13.68 -8.02
CA VAL A 179 13.34 -14.57 -8.97
C VAL A 179 13.37 -13.97 -10.36
N GLY A 180 13.42 -14.84 -11.36
CA GLY A 180 13.38 -14.43 -12.77
C GLY A 180 12.06 -13.80 -13.21
N PRO A 181 11.94 -13.41 -14.48
CA PRO A 181 10.74 -12.80 -15.04
C PRO A 181 9.58 -13.78 -15.23
N GLU A 182 9.85 -15.08 -15.19
CA GLU A 182 8.85 -16.13 -15.44
C GLU A 182 7.82 -16.22 -14.30
N PRO A 183 6.61 -16.76 -14.55
CA PRO A 183 5.65 -17.06 -13.52
C PRO A 183 6.26 -17.96 -12.43
N ILE A 184 6.04 -17.60 -11.18
CA ILE A 184 6.57 -18.35 -10.05
C ILE A 184 5.62 -19.50 -9.72
N SER A 185 6.15 -20.71 -9.56
CA SER A 185 5.42 -21.86 -9.01
C SER A 185 6.26 -22.50 -7.92
N GLY A 186 5.83 -22.37 -6.67
CA GLY A 186 6.52 -22.91 -5.52
C GLY A 186 6.29 -22.13 -4.23
N MET A 187 6.85 -22.61 -3.15
CA MET A 187 6.76 -21.99 -1.82
C MET A 187 8.06 -21.29 -1.45
N GLY A 188 7.95 -20.20 -0.71
CA GLY A 188 9.12 -19.56 -0.12
C GLY A 188 8.81 -18.87 1.19
N ALA A 189 9.86 -18.64 1.98
CA ALA A 189 9.77 -17.80 3.15
C ALA A 189 9.55 -16.35 2.75
N VAL A 190 8.58 -15.70 3.38
CA VAL A 190 8.28 -14.30 3.11
C VAL A 190 9.42 -13.40 3.60
N PRO A 191 10.02 -12.57 2.72
CA PRO A 191 10.83 -11.45 3.18
C PRO A 191 10.00 -10.50 4.02
N LEU A 192 10.38 -10.30 5.28
CA LEU A 192 9.65 -9.47 6.24
C LEU A 192 10.49 -8.25 6.62
N ASN A 193 9.89 -7.08 6.71
CA ASN A 193 10.51 -5.94 7.38
C ASN A 193 10.33 -6.00 8.90
N ILE A 194 10.35 -7.22 9.43
CA ILE A 194 10.27 -7.55 10.85
C ILE A 194 11.53 -8.30 11.25
N VAL A 195 12.28 -7.75 12.19
CA VAL A 195 13.48 -8.37 12.75
C VAL A 195 13.34 -8.42 14.26
N ASP A 196 13.48 -9.62 14.83
CA ASP A 196 13.36 -9.85 16.28
C ASP A 196 12.05 -9.30 16.88
N GLY A 197 10.94 -9.47 16.14
CA GLY A 197 9.61 -8.97 16.50
C GLY A 197 9.37 -7.48 16.26
N VAL A 198 10.37 -6.74 15.78
CA VAL A 198 10.28 -5.30 15.52
C VAL A 198 10.05 -5.02 14.03
N ARG A 199 8.94 -4.36 13.71
CA ARG A 199 8.65 -3.85 12.35
C ARG A 199 9.41 -2.56 12.09
N THR A 200 10.16 -2.50 10.97
CA THR A 200 10.80 -1.29 10.48
C THR A 200 10.15 -0.87 9.16
N GLY A 201 9.17 0.01 9.22
CA GLY A 201 8.55 0.62 8.04
C GLY A 201 9.28 1.88 7.60
N SER A 202 8.81 2.49 6.49
CA SER A 202 9.42 3.70 5.91
C SER A 202 9.39 4.91 6.85
N GLY A 203 8.37 5.06 7.68
CA GLY A 203 8.32 6.12 8.69
C GLY A 203 9.49 6.04 9.65
N ALA A 204 9.70 4.85 10.25
CA ALA A 204 10.77 4.62 11.22
C ALA A 204 12.16 4.62 10.57
N GLY A 205 12.29 4.07 9.36
CA GLY A 205 13.57 3.95 8.66
C GLY A 205 14.02 5.24 7.99
N PHE A 206 13.12 6.06 7.46
CA PHE A 206 13.46 7.25 6.67
C PHE A 206 13.06 8.56 7.35
N LEU A 207 11.74 8.79 7.58
CA LEU A 207 11.26 10.11 7.98
C LEU A 207 11.68 10.49 9.40
N LEU A 208 11.44 9.63 10.39
CA LEU A 208 11.70 9.96 11.79
C LEU A 208 13.17 10.32 12.04
N PRO A 209 14.18 9.59 11.51
CA PRO A 209 15.58 10.00 11.62
C PRO A 209 15.89 11.32 10.90
N ALA A 210 15.24 11.56 9.74
CA ALA A 210 15.46 12.76 8.94
C ALA A 210 14.90 14.04 9.58
N LEU A 211 13.95 13.94 10.52
CA LEU A 211 13.40 15.09 11.25
C LEU A 211 14.44 15.84 12.12
N ALA A 212 15.64 15.26 12.30
CA ALA A 212 16.78 16.00 12.89
C ALA A 212 17.34 17.10 11.96
N ARG A 213 16.98 17.11 10.68
CA ARG A 213 17.40 18.11 9.71
C ARG A 213 16.59 19.40 9.89
N PRO A 214 17.24 20.58 9.98
CA PRO A 214 16.53 21.85 10.24
C PRO A 214 15.64 22.32 9.07
N ASN A 215 15.84 21.79 7.87
CA ASN A 215 15.10 22.11 6.67
C ASN A 215 13.91 21.16 6.40
N LEU A 216 13.62 20.20 7.31
CA LEU A 216 12.50 19.29 7.21
C LEU A 216 11.52 19.49 8.38
N ALA A 217 10.28 19.78 8.05
CA ALA A 217 9.20 19.95 9.03
C ALA A 217 8.06 18.93 8.81
N LEU A 218 7.56 18.34 9.88
CA LEU A 218 6.38 17.48 9.88
C LEU A 218 5.22 18.16 10.62
N HIS A 219 4.11 18.37 9.92
CA HIS A 219 2.84 18.81 10.49
C HIS A 219 1.91 17.58 10.60
N ALA A 220 2.00 16.90 11.72
CA ALA A 220 1.08 15.81 12.04
C ALA A 220 -0.30 16.32 12.45
N ARG A 221 -1.31 15.44 12.47
CA ARG A 221 -2.72 15.78 12.73
C ARG A 221 -3.20 16.91 11.81
N THR A 222 -2.63 17.00 10.61
CA THR A 222 -2.93 18.04 9.63
C THR A 222 -3.36 17.39 8.32
N ARG A 223 -4.67 17.45 8.06
CA ARG A 223 -5.28 16.81 6.89
C ARG A 223 -5.47 17.81 5.76
N ALA A 224 -4.88 17.52 4.59
CA ALA A 224 -5.13 18.24 3.36
C ALA A 224 -6.59 18.07 2.90
N LEU A 225 -7.22 19.16 2.48
CA LEU A 225 -8.63 19.22 2.07
C LEU A 225 -8.76 19.51 0.58
N ARG A 226 -7.98 20.44 0.04
CA ARG A 226 -8.00 20.88 -1.36
C ARG A 226 -6.65 21.45 -1.77
N LEU A 227 -6.30 21.27 -3.03
CA LEU A 227 -5.21 21.99 -3.70
C LEU A 227 -5.65 23.42 -4.02
N ARG A 228 -4.70 24.33 -4.03
CA ARG A 228 -4.86 25.73 -4.46
C ARG A 228 -4.13 25.95 -5.76
N PHE A 229 -4.75 26.67 -6.68
CA PHE A 229 -4.19 26.92 -8.02
C PHE A 229 -4.05 28.40 -8.31
N ALA A 230 -3.03 28.74 -9.11
CA ALA A 230 -2.86 30.00 -9.80
C ALA A 230 -2.76 29.66 -11.30
N GLY A 231 -3.87 29.82 -12.03
CA GLY A 231 -3.98 29.26 -13.38
C GLY A 231 -3.88 27.74 -13.37
N THR A 232 -2.95 27.17 -14.13
CA THR A 232 -2.67 25.72 -14.16
C THR A 232 -1.71 25.27 -13.08
N ALA A 233 -1.01 26.18 -12.40
CA ALA A 233 -0.02 25.84 -11.40
C ALA A 233 -0.64 25.56 -10.03
N ALA A 234 -0.32 24.41 -9.43
CA ALA A 234 -0.59 24.16 -8.03
C ALA A 234 0.39 25.00 -7.16
N VAL A 235 -0.15 25.79 -6.21
CA VAL A 235 0.61 26.75 -5.42
C VAL A 235 0.48 26.55 -3.91
N GLY A 236 -0.33 25.60 -3.48
CA GLY A 236 -0.55 25.34 -2.05
C GLY A 236 -1.66 24.35 -1.79
N VAL A 237 -1.92 24.16 -0.51
CA VAL A 237 -2.93 23.24 0.02
C VAL A 237 -3.72 23.93 1.13
N ASP A 238 -5.04 23.85 1.08
CA ASP A 238 -5.88 24.13 2.22
C ASP A 238 -6.01 22.85 3.08
N ALA A 239 -5.77 22.98 4.36
CA ALA A 239 -5.74 21.87 5.30
C ALA A 239 -6.45 22.23 6.60
N ILE A 240 -6.74 21.22 7.41
CA ILE A 240 -7.19 21.38 8.78
C ILE A 240 -6.17 20.74 9.72
N GLY A 241 -5.62 21.56 10.60
CA GLY A 241 -4.66 21.15 11.63
C GLY A 241 -5.28 21.13 13.02
N PRO A 242 -4.48 20.84 14.05
CA PRO A 242 -4.94 20.79 15.45
C PRO A 242 -5.55 22.09 15.96
N HIS A 243 -5.16 23.23 15.36
CA HIS A 243 -5.60 24.57 15.74
C HIS A 243 -6.64 25.17 14.78
N GLY A 244 -7.17 24.36 13.86
CA GLY A 244 -8.16 24.78 12.88
C GLY A 244 -7.64 24.86 11.44
N PRO A 245 -8.34 25.56 10.55
CA PRO A 245 -7.97 25.67 9.15
C PRO A 245 -6.62 26.37 8.97
N VAL A 246 -5.82 25.87 8.04
CA VAL A 246 -4.52 26.42 7.64
C VAL A 246 -4.33 26.30 6.15
N SER A 247 -3.75 27.32 5.52
CA SER A 247 -3.29 27.26 4.12
C SER A 247 -1.77 27.26 4.11
N ILE A 248 -1.19 26.35 3.35
CA ILE A 248 0.27 26.20 3.21
C ILE A 248 0.59 26.35 1.73
N THR A 249 1.58 27.18 1.42
CA THR A 249 2.04 27.42 0.04
C THR A 249 3.37 26.73 -0.21
N ALA A 250 3.61 26.34 -1.47
CA ALA A 250 4.88 25.74 -1.87
C ALA A 250 5.15 25.96 -3.36
N ASP A 251 6.42 25.87 -3.74
CA ASP A 251 6.83 25.91 -5.15
C ASP A 251 6.53 24.59 -5.85
N ARG A 252 6.54 23.48 -5.10
CA ARG A 252 6.25 22.11 -5.60
C ARG A 252 5.39 21.36 -4.60
N ILE A 253 4.42 20.60 -5.11
CA ILE A 253 3.51 19.82 -4.28
C ILE A 253 3.59 18.35 -4.71
N VAL A 254 3.83 17.46 -3.74
CA VAL A 254 3.91 16.01 -3.97
C VAL A 254 2.83 15.31 -3.17
N LEU A 255 1.90 14.65 -3.86
CA LEU A 255 0.84 13.88 -3.24
C LEU A 255 1.35 12.46 -2.96
N CYS A 256 1.33 12.08 -1.69
CA CYS A 256 1.73 10.78 -1.16
C CYS A 256 0.67 10.23 -0.17
N ALA A 257 -0.61 10.62 -0.34
CA ALA A 257 -1.67 10.32 0.60
C ALA A 257 -2.26 8.88 0.43
N GLY A 258 -1.70 8.09 -0.48
CA GLY A 258 -2.14 6.75 -0.82
C GLY A 258 -3.33 6.73 -1.79
N ALA A 259 -3.55 5.60 -2.47
CA ALA A 259 -4.42 5.50 -3.63
C ALA A 259 -5.87 6.00 -3.40
N ILE A 260 -6.39 5.91 -2.18
CA ILE A 260 -7.75 6.39 -1.86
C ILE A 260 -7.75 7.91 -1.62
N GLN A 261 -6.87 8.39 -0.73
CA GLN A 261 -6.89 9.79 -0.33
C GLN A 261 -6.31 10.71 -1.40
N THR A 262 -5.31 10.26 -2.15
CA THR A 262 -4.77 11.01 -3.31
C THR A 262 -5.86 11.20 -4.37
N ALA A 263 -6.60 10.14 -4.72
CA ALA A 263 -7.71 10.27 -5.66
C ALA A 263 -8.82 11.21 -5.13
N GLN A 264 -9.19 11.08 -3.85
CA GLN A 264 -10.19 11.96 -3.25
C GLN A 264 -9.71 13.42 -3.27
N LEU A 265 -8.46 13.70 -2.90
CA LEU A 265 -7.89 15.05 -2.87
C LEU A 265 -7.84 15.67 -4.27
N LEU A 266 -7.39 14.91 -5.28
CA LEU A 266 -7.38 15.36 -6.67
C LEU A 266 -8.81 15.72 -7.13
N MET A 267 -9.78 14.83 -6.93
CA MET A 267 -11.16 15.06 -7.32
C MET A 267 -11.81 16.25 -6.57
N LEU A 268 -11.61 16.38 -5.26
CA LEU A 268 -12.08 17.52 -4.48
C LEU A 268 -11.47 18.84 -4.94
N SER A 269 -10.30 18.79 -5.57
CA SER A 269 -9.58 19.94 -6.12
C SER A 269 -9.93 20.23 -7.59
N GLY A 270 -10.89 19.50 -8.17
CA GLY A 270 -11.34 19.70 -9.55
C GLY A 270 -10.53 18.94 -10.61
N ILE A 271 -9.64 18.01 -10.19
CA ILE A 271 -8.89 17.14 -11.09
C ILE A 271 -9.57 15.76 -11.09
N GLY A 272 -10.29 15.43 -12.15
CA GLY A 272 -11.06 14.19 -12.20
C GLY A 272 -12.00 14.12 -13.41
N ALA A 273 -12.75 13.01 -13.53
CA ALA A 273 -13.74 12.84 -14.59
C ALA A 273 -14.83 13.92 -14.49
N GLU A 274 -15.01 14.69 -15.53
CA GLU A 274 -15.86 15.88 -15.57
C GLU A 274 -17.29 15.64 -15.10
N GLU A 275 -17.92 14.55 -15.58
CA GLU A 275 -19.29 14.19 -15.20
C GLU A 275 -19.40 13.93 -13.68
N GLY A 276 -18.45 13.17 -13.12
CA GLY A 276 -18.42 12.85 -11.70
C GLY A 276 -18.21 14.07 -10.81
N LEU A 277 -17.35 15.01 -11.23
CA LEU A 277 -17.10 16.26 -10.51
C LEU A 277 -18.34 17.17 -10.54
N ARG A 278 -18.96 17.35 -11.70
CA ARG A 278 -20.17 18.14 -11.85
C ARG A 278 -21.34 17.60 -11.05
N ALA A 279 -21.48 16.27 -10.99
CA ALA A 279 -22.57 15.62 -10.24
C ALA A 279 -22.55 15.95 -8.73
N VAL A 280 -21.39 16.30 -8.17
CA VAL A 280 -21.23 16.69 -6.76
C VAL A 280 -20.95 18.20 -6.59
N GLY A 281 -21.02 18.99 -7.66
CA GLY A 281 -20.84 20.45 -7.61
C GLY A 281 -19.38 20.90 -7.45
N VAL A 282 -18.40 20.09 -7.82
CA VAL A 282 -16.98 20.46 -7.84
C VAL A 282 -16.63 21.09 -9.20
N PRO A 283 -16.10 22.33 -9.24
CA PRO A 283 -15.62 22.94 -10.48
C PRO A 283 -14.47 22.14 -11.10
N VAL A 284 -14.51 21.96 -12.43
CA VAL A 284 -13.47 21.22 -13.15
C VAL A 284 -12.26 22.12 -13.40
N VAL A 285 -11.09 21.69 -12.95
CA VAL A 285 -9.78 22.30 -13.23
C VAL A 285 -9.08 21.53 -14.34
N ALA A 286 -9.01 20.19 -14.23
CA ALA A 286 -8.46 19.32 -15.27
C ALA A 286 -9.31 18.03 -15.40
N PRO A 287 -9.84 17.73 -16.63
CA PRO A 287 -10.69 16.56 -16.85
C PRO A 287 -9.84 15.29 -17.05
N LEU A 288 -9.22 14.81 -15.98
CA LEU A 288 -8.39 13.59 -15.97
C LEU A 288 -9.16 12.40 -15.39
N PRO A 289 -8.82 11.15 -15.75
CA PRO A 289 -9.56 9.95 -15.38
C PRO A 289 -9.27 9.46 -13.93
N VAL A 290 -9.10 10.37 -12.98
CA VAL A 290 -8.82 10.04 -11.58
C VAL A 290 -9.94 9.18 -10.99
N GLY A 291 -9.58 8.04 -10.41
CA GLY A 291 -10.50 7.14 -9.73
C GLY A 291 -11.43 6.35 -10.64
N THR A 292 -11.39 6.56 -11.97
CA THR A 292 -12.26 5.84 -12.92
C THR A 292 -11.96 4.34 -12.98
N SER A 293 -10.74 3.98 -12.62
CA SER A 293 -10.26 2.59 -12.53
C SER A 293 -9.27 2.45 -11.39
N PHE A 294 -9.24 1.26 -10.76
CA PHE A 294 -8.16 0.81 -9.90
C PHE A 294 -8.05 -0.72 -9.92
N SER A 295 -6.89 -1.24 -9.48
CA SER A 295 -6.69 -2.67 -9.23
C SER A 295 -6.49 -2.93 -7.74
N ASP A 296 -6.93 -4.10 -7.27
CA ASP A 296 -6.65 -4.62 -5.93
C ASP A 296 -6.62 -6.15 -6.02
N HIS A 297 -5.97 -6.83 -5.09
CA HIS A 297 -5.95 -8.30 -5.04
C HIS A 297 -7.21 -8.82 -4.34
N PRO A 298 -8.16 -9.44 -5.09
CA PRO A 298 -9.26 -10.15 -4.47
C PRO A 298 -8.72 -11.35 -3.71
N GLU A 299 -9.27 -11.61 -2.55
CA GLU A 299 -8.87 -12.70 -1.70
C GLU A 299 -10.09 -13.47 -1.19
N TRP A 300 -10.03 -14.79 -1.26
CA TRP A 300 -10.95 -15.68 -0.58
C TRP A 300 -10.28 -16.25 0.65
N VAL A 301 -10.98 -16.20 1.78
CA VAL A 301 -10.44 -16.64 3.07
C VAL A 301 -11.20 -17.89 3.52
N LEU A 302 -10.44 -18.89 3.93
CA LEU A 302 -10.92 -20.16 4.46
C LEU A 302 -10.46 -20.29 5.92
N SER A 303 -11.38 -20.59 6.84
CA SER A 303 -11.03 -20.90 8.23
C SER A 303 -10.46 -22.30 8.32
N THR A 304 -9.51 -22.52 9.24
CA THR A 304 -8.96 -23.85 9.53
C THR A 304 -9.08 -24.16 11.02
N ASP A 305 -8.99 -25.43 11.39
CA ASP A 305 -8.92 -25.91 12.77
C ASP A 305 -7.47 -26.11 13.26
N TRP A 306 -6.51 -25.54 12.53
CA TRP A 306 -5.08 -25.70 12.86
C TRP A 306 -4.69 -24.95 14.12
N ALA A 307 -3.78 -25.53 14.88
CA ALA A 307 -3.31 -24.89 16.11
C ALA A 307 -2.56 -23.59 15.83
N VAL A 308 -2.87 -22.55 16.57
CA VAL A 308 -2.21 -21.25 16.53
C VAL A 308 -0.85 -21.34 17.24
N ALA A 309 0.19 -20.78 16.62
CA ALA A 309 1.47 -20.54 17.26
C ALA A 309 1.55 -19.04 17.64
N PRO A 310 1.44 -18.69 18.94
CA PRO A 310 1.48 -17.29 19.37
C PRO A 310 2.88 -16.68 19.18
N GLY A 311 2.94 -15.35 19.06
CA GLY A 311 4.21 -14.63 18.97
C GLY A 311 4.93 -14.79 17.62
N ARG A 312 4.17 -15.01 16.55
CA ARG A 312 4.68 -15.16 15.18
C ARG A 312 4.29 -13.95 14.32
N PRO A 313 5.07 -13.61 13.29
CA PRO A 313 4.60 -12.71 12.24
C PRO A 313 3.31 -13.22 11.61
N VAL A 314 2.46 -12.33 11.12
CA VAL A 314 1.14 -12.66 10.54
C VAL A 314 1.23 -13.68 9.39
N LEU A 315 2.32 -13.63 8.62
CA LEU A 315 2.56 -14.49 7.47
C LEU A 315 4.06 -14.80 7.38
N GLU A 316 4.43 -16.07 7.30
CA GLU A 316 5.83 -16.49 7.29
C GLU A 316 6.26 -17.15 5.98
N ALA A 317 5.34 -17.78 5.28
CA ALA A 317 5.56 -18.40 3.98
C ALA A 317 4.37 -18.18 3.07
N VAL A 318 4.58 -18.24 1.77
CA VAL A 318 3.53 -18.22 0.75
C VAL A 318 3.79 -19.28 -0.30
N LEU A 319 2.72 -19.80 -0.87
CA LEU A 319 2.74 -20.63 -2.07
C LEU A 319 2.26 -19.79 -3.25
N SER A 320 3.10 -19.64 -4.25
CA SER A 320 2.73 -19.04 -5.53
C SER A 320 2.49 -20.11 -6.58
N THR A 321 1.52 -19.88 -7.47
CA THR A 321 1.26 -20.77 -8.61
C THR A 321 1.53 -20.05 -9.93
N ALA A 322 1.75 -20.80 -11.00
CA ALA A 322 1.96 -20.24 -12.34
C ALA A 322 0.74 -19.44 -12.86
N ASP A 323 -0.44 -19.68 -12.29
CA ASP A 323 -1.69 -18.99 -12.62
C ASP A 323 -1.91 -17.71 -11.80
N ASP A 324 -0.82 -17.11 -11.30
CA ASP A 324 -0.84 -15.87 -10.52
C ASP A 324 -1.70 -15.93 -9.24
N LEU A 325 -1.81 -17.11 -8.61
CA LEU A 325 -2.40 -17.24 -7.28
C LEU A 325 -1.31 -17.18 -6.21
N GLU A 326 -1.64 -16.60 -5.07
CA GLU A 326 -0.83 -16.66 -3.84
C GLU A 326 -1.68 -17.25 -2.72
N ILE A 327 -1.26 -18.43 -2.19
CA ILE A 327 -1.94 -19.09 -1.07
C ILE A 327 -1.14 -18.79 0.20
N ARG A 328 -1.83 -18.24 1.20
CA ARG A 328 -1.27 -17.62 2.40
C ARG A 328 -1.72 -18.34 3.66
N PRO A 329 -0.88 -19.17 4.28
CA PRO A 329 -1.18 -19.76 5.59
C PRO A 329 -0.94 -18.72 6.69
N TYR A 330 -1.98 -18.00 7.11
CA TYR A 330 -1.86 -17.04 8.21
C TYR A 330 -1.56 -17.77 9.53
N THR A 331 -0.65 -17.23 10.33
CA THR A 331 -0.11 -17.88 11.54
C THR A 331 -1.07 -17.88 12.72
N GLY A 332 -2.11 -17.06 12.68
CA GLY A 332 -3.10 -16.94 13.74
C GLY A 332 -4.47 -16.55 13.21
N GLY A 333 -5.43 -16.49 14.10
CA GLY A 333 -6.75 -15.94 13.82
C GLY A 333 -6.72 -14.41 13.77
N PHE A 334 -7.71 -13.82 13.15
CA PHE A 334 -7.78 -12.37 12.95
C PHE A 334 -7.89 -11.59 14.27
N VAL A 335 -8.62 -12.13 15.25
CA VAL A 335 -8.77 -11.51 16.58
C VAL A 335 -7.44 -11.43 17.34
N ALA A 336 -6.65 -12.52 17.30
CA ALA A 336 -5.32 -12.54 17.90
C ALA A 336 -4.36 -11.57 17.23
N MET A 337 -4.45 -11.45 15.90
CA MET A 337 -3.60 -10.56 15.09
C MET A 337 -3.90 -9.08 15.34
N THR A 338 -5.18 -8.72 15.57
CA THR A 338 -5.60 -7.31 15.76
C THR A 338 -5.64 -6.88 17.24
N GLY A 339 -5.58 -7.83 18.16
CA GLY A 339 -5.74 -7.55 19.58
C GLY A 339 -7.18 -7.22 19.99
N ASP A 340 -8.16 -7.39 19.12
CA ASP A 340 -9.59 -7.07 19.34
C ASP A 340 -10.34 -8.20 20.10
N GLY A 341 -9.76 -8.83 21.09
CA GLY A 341 -10.33 -9.95 21.82
C GLY A 341 -11.77 -9.73 22.29
N THR A 342 -12.75 -10.01 21.43
CA THR A 342 -14.14 -10.21 21.84
C THR A 342 -14.27 -11.66 22.31
N ALA A 343 -14.42 -11.85 23.60
CA ALA A 343 -14.63 -13.17 24.20
C ALA A 343 -15.84 -13.86 23.55
N GLY A 344 -15.64 -15.05 23.00
CA GLY A 344 -16.72 -15.96 22.62
C GLY A 344 -16.75 -16.49 21.19
N HIS A 345 -15.87 -16.05 20.28
CA HIS A 345 -15.73 -16.64 18.96
C HIS A 345 -14.39 -17.37 18.83
N ALA A 346 -14.40 -18.57 18.27
CA ALA A 346 -13.19 -19.31 17.97
C ALA A 346 -12.37 -18.51 16.94
N ASP A 347 -11.14 -18.15 17.31
CA ASP A 347 -10.21 -17.38 16.49
C ASP A 347 -9.25 -18.35 15.76
N TRP A 348 -9.76 -18.97 14.73
CA TRP A 348 -9.01 -19.96 13.97
C TRP A 348 -8.04 -19.32 12.97
N PRO A 349 -6.85 -19.92 12.72
CA PRO A 349 -6.01 -19.51 11.61
C PRO A 349 -6.77 -19.64 10.29
N HIS A 350 -6.40 -18.78 9.34
CA HIS A 350 -7.01 -18.71 8.03
C HIS A 350 -6.01 -19.08 6.94
N ILE A 351 -6.52 -19.62 5.83
CA ILE A 351 -5.81 -19.69 4.56
C ILE A 351 -6.41 -18.64 3.63
N GLY A 352 -5.60 -17.69 3.19
CA GLY A 352 -5.97 -16.74 2.14
C GLY A 352 -5.62 -17.30 0.76
N VAL A 353 -6.52 -17.16 -0.18
CA VAL A 353 -6.30 -17.44 -1.61
C VAL A 353 -6.47 -16.14 -2.35
N ALA A 354 -5.38 -15.53 -2.77
CA ALA A 354 -5.36 -14.24 -3.43
C ALA A 354 -5.01 -14.40 -4.92
N LEU A 355 -5.76 -13.70 -5.80
CA LEU A 355 -5.42 -13.59 -7.21
C LEU A 355 -4.55 -12.35 -7.42
N MET A 356 -3.30 -12.56 -7.85
CA MET A 356 -2.27 -11.53 -7.91
C MET A 356 -2.26 -10.73 -9.22
N GLN A 357 -2.95 -11.18 -10.25
CA GLN A 357 -3.11 -10.46 -11.52
C GLN A 357 -4.58 -10.45 -11.96
N PRO A 358 -5.48 -9.82 -11.18
CA PRO A 358 -6.90 -9.78 -11.51
C PRO A 358 -7.16 -8.92 -12.75
N ARG A 359 -8.18 -9.30 -13.52
CA ARG A 359 -8.71 -8.51 -14.65
C ARG A 359 -9.78 -7.53 -14.19
N ALA A 360 -10.51 -7.86 -13.12
CA ALA A 360 -11.52 -7.00 -12.53
C ALA A 360 -10.92 -5.63 -12.17
N ARG A 361 -11.70 -4.58 -12.41
CA ARG A 361 -11.31 -3.20 -12.09
C ARG A 361 -12.40 -2.55 -11.26
N GLY A 362 -11.94 -1.98 -10.15
CA GLY A 362 -12.75 -1.15 -9.29
C GLY A 362 -12.80 0.32 -9.72
N ARG A 363 -13.56 1.12 -8.99
CA ARG A 363 -13.60 2.58 -9.17
C ARG A 363 -13.77 3.29 -7.84
N ILE A 364 -13.27 4.52 -7.78
CA ILE A 364 -13.50 5.46 -6.67
C ILE A 364 -14.19 6.70 -7.22
N THR A 365 -15.28 7.13 -6.58
CA THR A 365 -16.00 8.36 -6.96
C THR A 365 -16.28 9.20 -5.72
N LEU A 366 -16.37 10.51 -5.89
CA LEU A 366 -16.84 11.38 -4.82
C LEU A 366 -18.32 11.09 -4.50
N ALA A 367 -18.62 11.03 -3.21
CA ALA A 367 -20.01 10.98 -2.74
C ALA A 367 -20.56 12.41 -2.46
N SER A 368 -19.67 13.39 -2.27
CA SER A 368 -19.98 14.79 -1.94
C SER A 368 -18.77 15.69 -2.25
N ALA A 369 -18.98 16.98 -2.40
CA ALA A 369 -17.93 17.99 -2.39
C ALA A 369 -17.36 18.26 -1.00
N ASP A 370 -18.00 17.76 0.05
CA ASP A 370 -17.51 17.86 1.43
C ASP A 370 -16.35 16.91 1.65
N PRO A 371 -15.14 17.39 2.04
CA PRO A 371 -13.97 16.57 2.29
C PRO A 371 -14.12 15.59 3.48
N ASP A 372 -15.11 15.79 4.36
CA ASP A 372 -15.38 14.89 5.48
C ASP A 372 -16.22 13.68 5.07
N VAL A 373 -16.86 13.73 3.92
CA VAL A 373 -17.60 12.59 3.38
C VAL A 373 -16.64 11.65 2.63
N ALA A 374 -16.61 10.39 3.06
CA ALA A 374 -15.79 9.37 2.44
C ALA A 374 -16.18 9.13 0.96
N PRO A 375 -15.22 8.84 0.07
CA PRO A 375 -15.53 8.48 -1.30
C PRO A 375 -16.24 7.12 -1.36
N ARG A 376 -16.97 6.88 -2.44
CA ARG A 376 -17.52 5.55 -2.76
C ARG A 376 -16.41 4.72 -3.38
N ILE A 377 -16.21 3.50 -2.84
CA ILE A 377 -15.16 2.58 -3.29
C ILE A 377 -15.84 1.28 -3.69
N GLU A 378 -15.71 0.90 -4.94
CA GLU A 378 -16.35 -0.28 -5.52
C GLU A 378 -15.27 -1.14 -6.17
N HIS A 379 -14.98 -2.32 -5.60
CA HIS A 379 -13.93 -3.23 -6.10
C HIS A 379 -14.38 -4.05 -7.31
N ARG A 380 -15.65 -4.45 -7.35
CA ARG A 380 -16.25 -5.18 -8.46
C ARG A 380 -15.51 -6.49 -8.80
N TYR A 381 -15.05 -7.21 -7.79
CA TYR A 381 -14.24 -8.44 -7.96
C TYR A 381 -14.95 -9.54 -8.73
N ASP A 382 -16.28 -9.54 -8.79
CA ASP A 382 -17.10 -10.49 -9.53
C ASP A 382 -17.42 -10.05 -10.96
N SER A 383 -16.89 -8.92 -11.43
CA SER A 383 -17.13 -8.42 -12.79
C SER A 383 -16.46 -9.26 -13.89
N GLU A 384 -15.42 -10.03 -13.53
CA GLU A 384 -14.68 -10.88 -14.46
C GLU A 384 -14.83 -12.36 -14.07
N PRO A 385 -15.57 -13.17 -14.85
CA PRO A 385 -15.78 -14.59 -14.56
C PRO A 385 -14.48 -15.40 -14.48
N SER A 386 -13.44 -15.01 -15.22
CA SER A 386 -12.12 -15.63 -15.19
C SER A 386 -11.48 -15.52 -13.82
N ASP A 387 -11.59 -14.36 -13.17
CA ASP A 387 -11.00 -14.10 -11.85
C ASP A 387 -11.69 -14.95 -10.78
N VAL A 388 -13.03 -15.04 -10.85
CA VAL A 388 -13.83 -15.90 -9.95
C VAL A 388 -13.46 -17.37 -10.15
N SER A 389 -13.24 -17.81 -11.40
CA SER A 389 -12.83 -19.19 -11.72
C SER A 389 -11.43 -19.50 -11.19
N ALA A 390 -10.48 -18.55 -11.29
CA ALA A 390 -9.14 -18.69 -10.74
C ALA A 390 -9.17 -18.81 -9.20
N LEU A 391 -9.92 -17.93 -8.52
CA LEU A 391 -10.09 -18.02 -7.06
C LEU A 391 -10.72 -19.34 -6.63
N ARG A 392 -11.68 -19.88 -7.40
CA ARG A 392 -12.28 -21.19 -7.15
C ARG A 392 -11.25 -22.32 -7.25
N ALA A 393 -10.45 -22.34 -8.33
CA ALA A 393 -9.39 -23.33 -8.52
C ALA A 393 -8.35 -23.25 -7.40
N GLY A 394 -7.92 -22.05 -7.02
CA GLY A 394 -7.01 -21.84 -5.89
C GLY A 394 -7.60 -22.29 -4.55
N THR A 395 -8.92 -22.14 -4.37
CA THR A 395 -9.61 -22.61 -3.16
C THR A 395 -9.65 -24.13 -3.10
N GLU A 396 -9.89 -24.83 -4.21
CA GLU A 396 -9.83 -26.30 -4.25
C GLU A 396 -8.41 -26.78 -3.94
N LEU A 397 -7.37 -26.16 -4.52
CA LEU A 397 -5.98 -26.46 -4.17
C LEU A 397 -5.72 -26.22 -2.67
N ALA A 398 -6.17 -25.09 -2.11
CA ALA A 398 -6.01 -24.82 -0.69
C ALA A 398 -6.68 -25.88 0.20
N ARG A 399 -7.89 -26.36 -0.18
CA ARG A 399 -8.59 -27.45 0.51
C ARG A 399 -7.83 -28.77 0.45
N GLU A 400 -7.26 -29.12 -0.70
CA GLU A 400 -6.42 -30.30 -0.84
C GLU A 400 -5.19 -30.25 0.07
N LEU A 401 -4.54 -29.08 0.16
CA LEU A 401 -3.37 -28.87 1.02
C LEU A 401 -3.73 -28.91 2.51
N VAL A 402 -4.89 -28.44 2.90
CA VAL A 402 -5.34 -28.47 4.31
C VAL A 402 -5.69 -29.91 4.74
N GLY A 403 -6.06 -30.76 3.80
CA GLY A 403 -6.47 -32.15 4.02
C GLY A 403 -7.98 -32.25 4.25
N GLY A 404 -8.64 -33.13 3.51
CA GLY A 404 -10.09 -33.24 3.40
C GLY A 404 -10.88 -33.69 4.63
N THR A 405 -10.25 -33.77 5.82
CA THR A 405 -10.90 -34.00 7.11
C THR A 405 -11.16 -32.73 7.91
N THR A 406 -10.56 -31.62 7.50
CA THR A 406 -10.78 -30.31 8.11
C THR A 406 -12.02 -29.69 7.48
N ASP A 407 -13.04 -29.39 8.29
CA ASP A 407 -14.19 -28.62 7.84
C ASP A 407 -13.77 -27.18 7.53
N VAL A 408 -13.26 -27.01 6.32
CA VAL A 408 -12.93 -25.70 5.78
C VAL A 408 -14.24 -25.12 5.27
N GLY A 409 -14.84 -24.24 6.00
CA GLY A 409 -16.11 -23.60 5.66
C GLY A 409 -16.17 -23.05 4.21
N ALA A 410 -17.30 -22.52 3.80
CA ALA A 410 -17.41 -21.84 2.52
C ALA A 410 -16.44 -20.64 2.48
N PRO A 411 -15.78 -20.38 1.33
CA PRO A 411 -14.85 -19.25 1.21
C PRO A 411 -15.59 -17.93 1.38
N VAL A 412 -14.96 -17.00 2.08
CA VAL A 412 -15.51 -15.66 2.32
C VAL A 412 -14.73 -14.66 1.47
N TRP A 413 -15.45 -13.83 0.72
CA TRP A 413 -14.85 -12.71 0.00
C TRP A 413 -14.15 -11.75 0.97
N SER A 414 -12.92 -11.44 0.66
CA SER A 414 -12.06 -10.49 1.35
C SER A 414 -11.25 -9.69 0.34
N THR A 415 -10.33 -8.89 0.82
CA THR A 415 -9.36 -8.15 0.02
C THR A 415 -8.01 -8.18 0.72
N SER A 416 -6.94 -8.32 -0.05
CA SER A 416 -5.57 -8.12 0.49
C SER A 416 -5.27 -6.66 0.84
N GLN A 417 -6.21 -5.74 0.56
CA GLN A 417 -6.10 -4.30 0.82
C GLN A 417 -4.93 -3.63 0.09
N HIS A 418 -4.66 -4.02 -1.13
CA HIS A 418 -3.55 -3.58 -1.98
C HIS A 418 -3.95 -2.55 -3.04
N LEU A 419 -5.11 -1.91 -2.93
CA LEU A 419 -5.67 -0.97 -3.89
C LEU A 419 -4.63 0.01 -4.46
N CYS A 420 -4.45 -0.02 -5.79
CA CYS A 420 -3.49 0.77 -6.57
C CYS A 420 -4.13 1.30 -7.87
N GLY A 421 -3.51 2.30 -8.50
CA GLY A 421 -3.85 2.69 -9.88
C GLY A 421 -5.02 3.66 -10.02
N THR A 422 -5.32 4.45 -9.01
CA THR A 422 -6.39 5.46 -9.06
C THR A 422 -6.01 6.75 -9.78
N ALA A 423 -4.70 6.97 -10.01
CA ALA A 423 -4.13 8.07 -10.78
C ALA A 423 -2.97 7.52 -11.64
N PRO A 424 -3.26 6.61 -12.60
CA PRO A 424 -2.25 5.78 -13.25
C PRO A 424 -1.25 6.60 -14.06
N MET A 425 -0.01 6.10 -14.09
CA MET A 425 1.09 6.63 -14.87
C MET A 425 0.97 6.17 -16.34
N GLY A 426 1.26 7.07 -17.25
CA GLY A 426 1.32 6.78 -18.67
C GLY A 426 1.68 8.01 -19.49
N PRO A 427 1.95 7.85 -20.79
CA PRO A 427 2.17 8.99 -21.68
C PRO A 427 0.89 9.82 -21.83
N ASP A 428 1.03 11.06 -22.27
CA ASP A 428 -0.09 11.99 -22.53
C ASP A 428 -1.06 11.49 -23.61
N THR A 429 -0.60 10.54 -24.43
CA THR A 429 -1.40 9.86 -25.47
C THR A 429 -2.28 8.72 -24.89
N ASP A 430 -2.04 8.27 -23.68
CA ASP A 430 -2.91 7.27 -23.02
C ASP A 430 -4.08 7.96 -22.30
N PRO A 431 -5.32 7.79 -22.77
CA PRO A 431 -6.48 8.46 -22.17
C PRO A 431 -6.78 7.97 -20.74
N ARG A 432 -6.10 6.94 -20.26
CA ARG A 432 -6.21 6.43 -18.88
C ARG A 432 -5.19 7.08 -17.93
N ALA A 433 -4.15 7.74 -18.48
CA ALA A 433 -3.09 8.31 -17.68
C ALA A 433 -3.53 9.58 -16.95
N VAL A 434 -3.10 9.71 -15.71
CA VAL A 434 -3.26 10.89 -14.87
C VAL A 434 -1.92 11.59 -14.66
N VAL A 435 -0.84 10.81 -14.57
CA VAL A 435 0.52 11.34 -14.43
C VAL A 435 1.44 10.84 -15.53
N ASP A 436 2.44 11.64 -15.86
CA ASP A 436 3.49 11.27 -16.82
C ASP A 436 4.50 10.27 -16.20
N PRO A 437 5.45 9.69 -16.98
CA PRO A 437 6.47 8.80 -16.44
C PRO A 437 7.41 9.44 -15.40
N ARG A 438 7.39 10.76 -15.23
CA ARG A 438 8.08 11.49 -14.16
C ARG A 438 7.14 11.83 -13.01
N CYS A 439 6.00 11.17 -12.90
CA CYS A 439 4.99 11.34 -11.85
C CYS A 439 4.32 12.72 -11.80
N ARG A 440 4.45 13.57 -12.82
CA ARG A 440 3.80 14.89 -12.89
C ARG A 440 2.37 14.73 -13.36
N VAL A 441 1.44 15.43 -12.73
CA VAL A 441 0.03 15.43 -13.14
C VAL A 441 -0.11 16.11 -14.51
N HIS A 442 -0.72 15.42 -15.48
CA HIS A 442 -0.91 15.96 -16.83
C HIS A 442 -1.69 17.29 -16.81
N GLY A 443 -1.14 18.30 -17.47
CA GLY A 443 -1.77 19.62 -17.61
C GLY A 443 -1.78 20.49 -16.34
N ILE A 444 -1.13 20.04 -15.26
CA ILE A 444 -1.00 20.80 -14.01
C ILE A 444 0.48 21.01 -13.70
N ASP A 445 0.87 22.27 -13.55
CA ASP A 445 2.25 22.62 -13.18
C ASP A 445 2.47 22.43 -11.67
N ASN A 446 3.71 22.11 -11.29
CA ASN A 446 4.17 22.02 -9.90
C ASN A 446 3.46 20.95 -9.04
N LEU A 447 2.86 19.92 -9.67
CA LEU A 447 2.13 18.86 -8.97
C LEU A 447 2.61 17.48 -9.39
N TRP A 448 3.04 16.68 -8.41
CA TRP A 448 3.43 15.28 -8.55
C TRP A 448 2.54 14.36 -7.72
N VAL A 449 2.41 13.11 -8.15
CA VAL A 449 1.82 12.03 -7.35
C VAL A 449 2.85 10.92 -7.23
N ILE A 450 3.22 10.57 -5.99
CA ILE A 450 4.23 9.55 -5.71
C ILE A 450 3.71 8.61 -4.62
N ASP A 451 2.82 7.72 -4.98
CA ASP A 451 2.29 6.64 -4.13
C ASP A 451 1.68 5.52 -4.99
N GLY A 452 0.99 4.56 -4.37
CA GLY A 452 0.39 3.43 -5.08
C GLY A 452 -0.69 3.81 -6.09
N SER A 453 -1.18 5.05 -6.11
CA SER A 453 -2.17 5.50 -7.11
C SER A 453 -1.60 5.55 -8.53
N ILE A 454 -0.28 5.71 -8.68
CA ILE A 454 0.35 5.84 -10.00
C ILE A 454 0.61 4.52 -10.72
N LEU A 455 0.55 3.38 -10.02
CA LEU A 455 0.78 2.07 -10.64
C LEU A 455 -0.34 1.76 -11.65
N PRO A 456 -0.08 1.66 -12.96
CA PRO A 456 -1.13 1.43 -13.97
C PRO A 456 -1.84 0.09 -13.81
N SER A 457 -1.15 -0.89 -13.21
CA SER A 457 -1.71 -2.17 -12.78
C SER A 457 -1.09 -2.57 -11.44
N ILE A 458 -1.82 -3.38 -10.67
CA ILE A 458 -1.28 -3.93 -9.45
C ILE A 458 -0.14 -4.91 -9.75
N THR A 459 0.84 -4.94 -8.85
CA THR A 459 2.02 -5.81 -8.95
C THR A 459 1.68 -7.27 -8.65
N SER A 460 2.47 -8.21 -9.17
CA SER A 460 2.31 -9.66 -8.92
C SER A 460 2.63 -10.09 -7.47
N ARG A 461 2.91 -9.13 -6.61
CA ARG A 461 3.19 -9.27 -5.17
C ARG A 461 2.49 -8.18 -4.39
N GLY A 462 2.39 -8.30 -3.07
CA GLY A 462 1.94 -7.21 -2.22
C GLY A 462 2.75 -5.94 -2.47
N PRO A 463 2.12 -4.77 -2.68
CA PRO A 463 2.77 -3.59 -3.26
C PRO A 463 3.67 -2.81 -2.30
N HIS A 464 3.78 -3.18 -1.00
CA HIS A 464 4.42 -2.33 -0.01
C HIS A 464 5.89 -2.02 -0.34
N ALA A 465 6.73 -3.04 -0.60
CA ALA A 465 8.13 -2.82 -0.97
C ALA A 465 8.27 -1.97 -2.24
N THR A 466 7.39 -2.20 -3.22
CA THR A 466 7.32 -1.42 -4.46
C THR A 466 6.95 0.04 -4.20
N ILE A 467 5.99 0.33 -3.33
CA ILE A 467 5.60 1.72 -2.99
C ILE A 467 6.74 2.45 -2.26
N VAL A 468 7.50 1.76 -1.41
CA VAL A 468 8.70 2.34 -0.77
C VAL A 468 9.77 2.64 -1.83
N MET A 469 10.01 1.71 -2.75
CA MET A 469 10.91 1.90 -3.88
C MET A 469 10.47 3.05 -4.79
N LEU A 470 9.15 3.18 -5.09
CA LEU A 470 8.61 4.31 -5.83
C LEU A 470 8.99 5.65 -5.19
N GLY A 471 8.84 5.76 -3.85
CA GLY A 471 9.25 6.95 -3.11
C GLY A 471 10.73 7.28 -3.30
N HIS A 472 11.60 6.27 -3.28
CA HIS A 472 13.04 6.44 -3.49
C HIS A 472 13.36 6.87 -4.93
N ARG A 473 12.81 6.16 -5.92
CA ARG A 473 13.05 6.42 -7.35
C ARG A 473 12.46 7.75 -7.81
N ALA A 474 11.20 8.00 -7.48
CA ALA A 474 10.48 9.16 -8.00
C ALA A 474 10.87 10.49 -7.32
N ALA A 475 11.49 10.46 -6.14
CA ALA A 475 12.06 11.67 -5.54
C ALA A 475 13.07 12.37 -6.47
N GLU A 476 13.74 11.62 -7.37
CA GLU A 476 14.67 12.17 -8.36
C GLU A 476 13.97 13.00 -9.46
N PHE A 477 12.65 12.89 -9.58
CA PHE A 477 11.85 13.59 -10.59
C PHE A 477 11.25 14.90 -10.08
N VAL A 478 11.38 15.18 -8.79
CA VAL A 478 10.89 16.42 -8.16
C VAL A 478 12.01 17.46 -8.18
N ASP A 479 12.16 18.11 -9.32
CA ASP A 479 13.23 19.09 -9.58
C ASP A 479 12.87 20.51 -9.12
#